data_22fa0749a8cee11860f6026edf870a10
#
_entry.id   22fa0749a8cee11860f6026edf870a10
#
_cell.length_a   1.000
_cell.length_b   1.000
_cell.length_c   1.000
_cell.angle_alpha   90.00
_cell.angle_beta   90.00
_cell.angle_gamma   90.00
#
_symmetry.space_group_name_H-M   'P 1'
#
loop_
_entity.id
_entity.type
_entity.pdbx_description
1 polymer ?
#
loop_
_entity_poly.entity_id
_entity_poly.type
_entity_poly.pdbx_seq_one_letter_code
_entity_poly.pdbx_strand_id
1 'polypeptide(L)'
;MKNRRCGETMTLHFSLKDIFGLCVVLMIWNLVMPAGTIWTAAAYFGAVLAYLQRQRRVAAEDGTSAADGFSTEGGNRRGGCVFRRGAGVSAADGILAAAFLFNLWYVLGSWGNVRQYDYYNFVMHTDYFLQNGFFLAAPAAYLQSVYFQPPLWGLVSAAVTKFCMWFGAGREAAFDSVRFVSLFCITGAGIVFWRLLREFKLKDGVRLGLFALFCFFPAHGIAANLVNNDAAVYFLMTAMIYCGYRWYVSGRWREALVLAGLLLAAGLVKFSGLMMLPALGMLGLFRLVQAANKLSPRLWGQFAVIGVGAAVGFAWGWFLLAYDFPLVPPPVGNAFQDLRSYGLAERLSCLTMAGEVFADVRAGLAEPNVWLALIKTSLFGEWSWGGVTWAYLLYVLGIGLAILLAASFFTLPFYKLGEGWGINAFAVVLVFSVLGAWANFWLEYPYFCSSEYRYVMILLPVSLLWLGNFLTQKSLPKAVGYVLAGGVALMVLARFMLYLNTI
;
A
#
# COMPACT_ATOMS: atom_id res chain seq x y z
N MET A 1 17.51 -21.65 37.72
CA MET A 1 18.12 -21.37 36.40
C MET A 1 17.29 -22.03 35.29
N LYS A 2 16.41 -21.26 34.63
CA LYS A 2 15.58 -21.76 33.51
C LYS A 2 16.26 -21.38 32.20
N ASN A 3 16.76 -22.38 31.47
CA ASN A 3 17.24 -22.25 30.10
C ASN A 3 16.12 -21.74 29.21
N ARG A 4 16.16 -20.45 28.83
CA ARG A 4 15.36 -19.95 27.69
C ARG A 4 16.08 -20.38 26.42
N ARG A 5 15.55 -21.38 25.73
CA ARG A 5 15.89 -21.64 24.33
C ARG A 5 15.46 -20.41 23.52
N CYS A 6 16.44 -19.65 23.01
CA CYS A 6 16.21 -18.66 21.97
C CYS A 6 15.73 -19.42 20.73
N GLY A 7 14.48 -19.22 20.31
CA GLY A 7 13.96 -19.70 19.02
C GLY A 7 14.73 -19.04 17.88
N GLU A 8 15.41 -19.83 17.09
CA GLU A 8 16.11 -19.40 15.89
C GLU A 8 15.08 -19.00 14.84
N THR A 9 15.02 -17.73 14.49
CA THR A 9 14.23 -17.23 13.36
C THR A 9 15.13 -16.92 12.18
N MET A 10 14.91 -17.63 11.09
CA MET A 10 15.54 -17.37 9.78
C MET A 10 14.99 -16.09 9.19
N THR A 11 15.81 -15.09 8.96
CA THR A 11 15.42 -13.88 8.21
C THR A 11 15.88 -14.01 6.77
N LEU A 12 14.95 -14.30 5.86
CA LEU A 12 15.17 -14.13 4.43
C LEU A 12 15.32 -12.61 4.16
N HIS A 13 16.52 -12.20 3.79
CA HIS A 13 16.71 -10.86 3.24
C HIS A 13 16.28 -10.87 1.77
N PHE A 14 14.99 -10.65 1.49
CA PHE A 14 14.57 -10.18 0.17
C PHE A 14 15.21 -8.80 -0.03
N SER A 15 16.25 -8.75 -0.85
CA SER A 15 16.70 -7.45 -1.31
C SER A 15 15.73 -6.95 -2.36
N LEU A 16 15.54 -5.63 -2.44
CA LEU A 16 14.77 -5.02 -3.54
C LEU A 16 15.28 -5.47 -4.92
N LYS A 17 16.58 -5.80 -5.02
CA LYS A 17 17.25 -6.32 -6.21
C LYS A 17 16.75 -7.72 -6.60
N ASP A 18 16.50 -8.60 -5.61
CA ASP A 18 16.02 -9.97 -5.86
C ASP A 18 14.57 -9.96 -6.31
N ILE A 19 13.73 -9.11 -5.72
CA ILE A 19 12.35 -8.90 -6.15
C ILE A 19 12.33 -8.34 -7.58
N PHE A 20 13.11 -7.30 -7.86
CA PHE A 20 13.21 -6.71 -9.18
C PHE A 20 13.71 -7.73 -10.21
N GLY A 21 14.76 -8.50 -9.92
CA GLY A 21 15.28 -9.55 -10.80
C GLY A 21 14.25 -10.64 -11.11
N LEU A 22 13.53 -11.13 -10.09
CA LEU A 22 12.46 -12.11 -10.27
C LEU A 22 11.36 -11.55 -11.19
N CYS A 23 11.00 -10.31 -11.02
CA CYS A 23 9.93 -9.69 -11.78
C CYS A 23 10.31 -9.38 -13.23
N VAL A 24 11.56 -9.03 -13.50
CA VAL A 24 12.07 -8.91 -14.87
C VAL A 24 11.99 -10.28 -15.57
N VAL A 25 12.40 -11.35 -14.91
CA VAL A 25 12.30 -12.72 -15.45
C VAL A 25 10.84 -13.11 -15.69
N LEU A 26 9.94 -12.80 -14.75
CA LEU A 26 8.51 -13.10 -14.87
C LEU A 26 7.83 -12.24 -15.94
N MET A 27 8.24 -10.99 -16.10
CA MET A 27 7.78 -10.09 -17.17
C MET A 27 8.20 -10.62 -18.55
N ILE A 28 9.46 -11.02 -18.71
CA ILE A 28 9.96 -11.64 -19.96
C ILE A 28 9.18 -12.92 -20.26
N TRP A 29 8.94 -13.76 -19.27
CA TRP A 29 8.15 -14.97 -19.40
C TRP A 29 6.72 -14.70 -19.88
N ASN A 30 6.07 -13.68 -19.33
CA ASN A 30 4.71 -13.30 -19.71
C ASN A 30 4.62 -12.75 -21.14
N LEU A 31 5.73 -12.19 -21.68
CA LEU A 31 5.83 -11.76 -23.08
C LEU A 31 5.95 -12.95 -24.05
N VAL A 32 6.43 -14.10 -23.58
CA VAL A 32 6.70 -15.29 -24.42
C VAL A 32 5.55 -16.30 -24.36
N MET A 33 4.80 -16.34 -23.27
CA MET A 33 3.73 -17.33 -23.02
C MET A 33 2.34 -16.66 -22.92
N PRO A 34 1.29 -17.27 -23.51
CA PRO A 34 -0.07 -16.75 -23.38
C PRO A 34 -0.47 -16.65 -21.92
N ALA A 35 -0.97 -15.47 -21.52
CA ALA A 35 -1.51 -15.25 -20.19
C ALA A 35 -2.67 -16.20 -19.89
N GLY A 36 -2.79 -16.67 -18.65
CA GLY A 36 -3.95 -17.42 -18.17
C GLY A 36 -3.87 -18.94 -18.20
N THR A 37 -2.73 -19.55 -18.55
CA THR A 37 -2.61 -21.00 -18.43
C THR A 37 -2.18 -21.42 -17.02
N ILE A 38 -2.74 -22.52 -16.52
CA ILE A 38 -2.35 -23.15 -15.24
C ILE A 38 -0.84 -23.49 -15.21
N TRP A 39 -0.24 -23.71 -16.35
CA TRP A 39 1.20 -23.95 -16.53
C TRP A 39 2.04 -22.72 -16.27
N THR A 40 1.53 -21.54 -16.62
CA THR A 40 2.19 -20.27 -16.29
C THR A 40 2.25 -20.08 -14.77
N ALA A 41 1.13 -20.28 -14.07
CA ALA A 41 1.09 -20.21 -12.61
C ALA A 41 2.02 -21.26 -11.95
N ALA A 42 2.04 -22.50 -12.51
CA ALA A 42 2.91 -23.57 -12.00
C ALA A 42 4.41 -23.26 -12.21
N ALA A 43 4.78 -22.68 -13.37
CA ALA A 43 6.15 -22.26 -13.66
C ALA A 43 6.61 -21.14 -12.71
N TYR A 44 5.74 -20.17 -12.43
CA TYR A 44 6.02 -19.10 -11.45
C TYR A 44 6.18 -19.65 -10.04
N PHE A 45 5.28 -20.53 -9.62
CA PHE A 45 5.37 -21.18 -8.32
C PHE A 45 6.65 -22.00 -8.20
N GLY A 46 7.01 -22.76 -9.26
CA GLY A 46 8.24 -23.51 -9.36
C GLY A 46 9.50 -22.63 -9.29
N ALA A 47 9.52 -21.49 -10.01
CA ALA A 47 10.64 -20.55 -9.98
C ALA A 47 10.86 -19.94 -8.60
N VAL A 48 9.77 -19.58 -7.90
CA VAL A 48 9.85 -19.06 -6.52
C VAL A 48 10.30 -20.12 -5.55
N LEU A 49 9.79 -21.36 -5.66
CA LEU A 49 10.25 -22.48 -4.82
C LEU A 49 11.72 -22.79 -5.07
N ALA A 50 12.17 -22.80 -6.33
CA ALA A 50 13.58 -23.00 -6.67
C ALA A 50 14.46 -21.88 -6.11
N TYR A 51 14.03 -20.63 -6.19
CA TYR A 51 14.69 -19.49 -5.58
C TYR A 51 14.79 -19.63 -4.04
N LEU A 52 13.69 -19.98 -3.37
CA LEU A 52 13.67 -20.21 -1.93
C LEU A 52 14.56 -21.39 -1.51
N GLN A 53 14.61 -22.47 -2.31
CA GLN A 53 15.51 -23.60 -2.08
C GLN A 53 16.98 -23.21 -2.27
N ARG A 54 17.29 -22.38 -3.28
CA ARG A 54 18.64 -21.84 -3.51
C ARG A 54 19.10 -20.99 -2.33
N GLN A 55 18.25 -20.11 -1.83
CA GLN A 55 18.54 -19.29 -0.65
C GLN A 55 18.80 -20.16 0.60
N ARG A 56 18.07 -21.27 0.76
CA ARG A 56 18.33 -22.24 1.84
C ARG A 56 19.69 -22.92 1.70
N ARG A 57 20.14 -23.26 0.48
CA ARG A 57 21.44 -23.88 0.25
C ARG A 57 22.59 -22.92 0.54
N VAL A 58 22.53 -21.70 0.02
CA VAL A 58 23.53 -20.66 0.28
C VAL A 58 23.67 -20.39 1.79
N ALA A 59 22.57 -20.30 2.50
CA ALA A 59 22.59 -20.08 3.93
C ALA A 59 23.13 -21.29 4.74
N ALA A 60 22.95 -22.50 4.24
CA ALA A 60 23.52 -23.71 4.84
C ALA A 60 25.04 -23.80 4.59
N GLU A 61 25.51 -23.41 3.40
CA GLU A 61 26.91 -23.37 3.03
C GLU A 61 27.70 -22.31 3.83
N ASP A 62 27.13 -21.12 4.03
CA ASP A 62 27.71 -20.08 4.90
C ASP A 62 27.75 -20.51 6.36
N GLY A 63 26.79 -21.32 6.82
CA GLY A 63 26.76 -21.90 8.18
C GLY A 63 27.81 -22.98 8.44
N THR A 64 28.16 -23.78 7.43
CA THR A 64 29.17 -24.86 7.54
C THR A 64 30.58 -24.30 7.45
N SER A 65 30.82 -23.27 6.63
CA SER A 65 32.15 -22.60 6.55
C SER A 65 32.56 -21.91 7.86
N ALA A 66 31.59 -21.49 8.69
CA ALA A 66 31.87 -20.90 9.99
C ALA A 66 32.13 -21.91 11.10
N ALA A 67 31.80 -23.19 10.89
CA ALA A 67 32.00 -24.25 11.89
C ALA A 67 33.41 -24.91 11.82
N ASP A 68 34.02 -24.93 10.64
CA ASP A 68 35.31 -25.58 10.42
C ASP A 68 36.55 -24.71 10.77
N GLY A 69 36.35 -23.43 11.10
CA GLY A 69 37.43 -22.47 11.43
C GLY A 69 37.71 -22.25 12.90
N PHE A 70 37.12 -23.00 13.83
CA PHE A 70 37.32 -22.78 15.28
C PHE A 70 37.84 -24.03 16.02
N SER A 71 39.11 -24.33 15.76
CA SER A 71 39.91 -25.16 16.67
C SER A 71 41.01 -24.31 17.30
N THR A 72 40.96 -24.25 18.65
CA THR A 72 42.03 -23.88 19.57
C THR A 72 42.63 -22.47 19.52
N GLU A 73 42.22 -21.61 20.48
CA GLU A 73 43.16 -21.07 21.47
C GLU A 73 42.37 -20.34 22.57
N GLY A 74 42.82 -20.59 23.82
CA GLY A 74 42.15 -20.10 25.02
C GLY A 74 42.25 -18.58 25.18
N GLY A 75 41.15 -17.96 25.54
CA GLY A 75 41.11 -16.56 25.87
C GLY A 75 39.76 -16.16 26.44
N ASN A 76 39.75 -15.92 27.74
CA ASN A 76 38.67 -15.43 28.58
C ASN A 76 38.02 -14.15 27.97
N ARG A 77 36.91 -14.26 27.27
CA ARG A 77 36.13 -13.11 26.81
C ARG A 77 34.71 -13.18 27.34
N ARG A 78 34.37 -12.12 28.13
CA ARG A 78 33.07 -11.78 28.68
C ARG A 78 31.95 -11.93 27.63
N GLY A 79 30.85 -12.56 28.03
CA GLY A 79 29.72 -12.95 27.22
C GLY A 79 29.07 -11.83 26.40
N GLY A 80 29.53 -11.70 25.18
CA GLY A 80 28.75 -11.09 24.11
C GLY A 80 27.95 -12.19 23.43
N CYS A 81 26.61 -12.13 23.47
CA CYS A 81 25.76 -12.97 22.64
C CYS A 81 26.14 -12.78 21.16
N VAL A 82 26.95 -13.68 20.63
CA VAL A 82 27.13 -13.80 19.18
C VAL A 82 25.81 -14.32 18.62
N PHE A 83 25.07 -13.44 17.96
CA PHE A 83 23.89 -13.81 17.21
C PHE A 83 24.30 -14.79 16.09
N ARG A 84 24.17 -16.09 16.32
CA ARG A 84 24.18 -17.08 15.26
C ARG A 84 22.95 -16.78 14.38
N ARG A 85 23.19 -16.22 13.20
CA ARG A 85 22.17 -16.07 12.15
C ARG A 85 21.85 -17.46 11.60
N GLY A 86 20.88 -18.14 12.20
CA GLY A 86 20.28 -19.33 11.60
C GLY A 86 19.49 -18.94 10.36
N ALA A 87 19.71 -19.62 9.26
CA ALA A 87 19.07 -19.36 7.97
C ALA A 87 17.66 -19.98 7.91
N GLY A 88 16.64 -19.34 8.51
CA GLY A 88 15.22 -19.74 8.45
C GLY A 88 14.32 -18.66 7.81
N VAL A 89 13.37 -19.06 6.92
CA VAL A 89 12.33 -18.15 6.41
C VAL A 89 11.46 -17.69 7.57
N SER A 90 11.36 -16.38 7.83
CA SER A 90 10.43 -15.91 8.86
C SER A 90 8.99 -16.09 8.39
N ALA A 91 8.04 -16.25 9.34
CA ALA A 91 6.62 -16.32 9.00
C ALA A 91 6.15 -15.07 8.23
N ALA A 92 6.74 -13.92 8.50
CA ALA A 92 6.44 -12.68 7.78
C ALA A 92 6.90 -12.73 6.31
N ASP A 93 8.08 -13.29 6.04
CA ASP A 93 8.56 -13.44 4.66
C ASP A 93 7.66 -14.43 3.90
N GLY A 94 7.21 -15.49 4.56
CA GLY A 94 6.24 -16.44 4.00
C GLY A 94 4.90 -15.78 3.66
N ILE A 95 4.36 -14.93 4.54
CA ILE A 95 3.13 -14.15 4.32
C ILE A 95 3.32 -13.21 3.13
N LEU A 96 4.42 -12.46 3.07
CA LEU A 96 4.70 -11.52 2.00
C LEU A 96 4.84 -12.23 0.65
N ALA A 97 5.60 -13.33 0.62
CA ALA A 97 5.78 -14.12 -0.59
C ALA A 97 4.44 -14.72 -1.10
N ALA A 98 3.63 -15.26 -0.20
CA ALA A 98 2.32 -15.79 -0.55
C ALA A 98 1.38 -14.70 -1.09
N ALA A 99 1.34 -13.53 -0.45
CA ALA A 99 0.54 -12.40 -0.91
C ALA A 99 1.03 -11.86 -2.27
N PHE A 100 2.35 -11.76 -2.46
CA PHE A 100 2.93 -11.38 -3.74
C PHE A 100 2.53 -12.35 -4.86
N LEU A 101 2.67 -13.66 -4.62
CA LEU A 101 2.29 -14.68 -5.59
C LEU A 101 0.79 -14.66 -5.91
N PHE A 102 -0.04 -14.45 -4.90
CA PHE A 102 -1.48 -14.35 -5.06
C PHE A 102 -1.87 -13.12 -5.91
N ASN A 103 -1.28 -11.96 -5.62
CA ASN A 103 -1.51 -10.76 -6.42
C ASN A 103 -0.92 -10.89 -7.84
N LEU A 104 0.26 -11.51 -7.98
CA LEU A 104 0.87 -11.78 -9.28
C LEU A 104 -0.01 -12.70 -10.14
N TRP A 105 -0.54 -13.78 -9.55
CA TRP A 105 -1.48 -14.66 -10.25
C TRP A 105 -2.70 -13.89 -10.76
N TYR A 106 -3.27 -12.99 -9.94
CA TYR A 106 -4.39 -12.16 -10.36
C TYR A 106 -4.01 -11.17 -11.47
N VAL A 107 -2.84 -10.52 -11.38
CA VAL A 107 -2.32 -9.61 -12.41
C VAL A 107 -2.10 -10.33 -13.73
N LEU A 108 -1.62 -11.57 -13.70
CA LEU A 108 -1.37 -12.37 -14.90
C LEU A 108 -2.65 -12.93 -15.53
N GLY A 109 -3.64 -13.28 -14.71
CA GLY A 109 -4.90 -13.86 -15.17
C GLY A 109 -5.92 -12.84 -15.68
N SER A 110 -5.69 -11.54 -15.48
CA SER A 110 -6.62 -10.48 -15.90
C SER A 110 -5.90 -9.35 -16.64
N TRP A 111 -6.56 -8.77 -17.67
CA TRP A 111 -6.06 -7.59 -18.36
C TRP A 111 -6.42 -6.32 -17.56
N GLY A 112 -5.52 -5.32 -17.54
CA GLY A 112 -5.75 -4.07 -16.83
C GLY A 112 -6.96 -3.28 -17.33
N ASN A 113 -7.26 -3.32 -18.63
CA ASN A 113 -8.40 -2.63 -19.23
C ASN A 113 -9.77 -3.21 -18.83
N VAL A 114 -9.82 -4.47 -18.37
CA VAL A 114 -11.08 -5.15 -18.01
C VAL A 114 -11.59 -4.70 -16.65
N ARG A 115 -10.70 -4.22 -15.77
CA ARG A 115 -11.02 -3.93 -14.36
C ARG A 115 -10.63 -2.54 -13.92
N GLN A 116 -10.42 -1.63 -14.87
CA GLN A 116 -10.06 -0.24 -14.60
C GLN A 116 -10.84 0.70 -15.51
N TYR A 117 -11.68 1.56 -14.92
CA TYR A 117 -12.46 2.56 -15.66
C TYR A 117 -11.56 3.60 -16.34
N ASP A 118 -10.53 4.06 -15.63
CA ASP A 118 -9.60 5.11 -16.11
C ASP A 118 -8.46 4.59 -17.00
N TYR A 119 -8.50 3.32 -17.46
CA TYR A 119 -7.41 2.70 -18.18
C TYR A 119 -6.91 3.55 -19.37
N TYR A 120 -7.83 3.97 -20.24
CA TYR A 120 -7.47 4.73 -21.43
C TYR A 120 -6.95 6.14 -21.13
N ASN A 121 -7.33 6.74 -20.01
CA ASN A 121 -6.77 8.02 -19.56
C ASN A 121 -5.28 7.87 -19.24
N PHE A 122 -4.87 6.75 -18.63
CA PHE A 122 -3.45 6.46 -18.37
C PHE A 122 -2.70 6.00 -19.63
N VAL A 123 -3.38 5.39 -20.61
CA VAL A 123 -2.79 5.16 -21.96
C VAL A 123 -2.42 6.51 -22.59
N MET A 124 -3.35 7.46 -22.66
CA MET A 124 -3.09 8.79 -23.23
C MET A 124 -1.96 9.52 -22.48
N HIS A 125 -1.94 9.43 -21.15
CA HIS A 125 -0.88 10.01 -20.33
C HIS A 125 0.50 9.42 -20.65
N THR A 126 0.58 8.12 -20.86
CA THR A 126 1.80 7.41 -21.24
C THR A 126 2.23 7.75 -22.66
N ASP A 127 1.28 7.77 -23.58
CA ASP A 127 1.51 8.09 -25.00
C ASP A 127 2.07 9.49 -25.21
N TYR A 128 1.61 10.46 -24.41
CA TYR A 128 2.19 11.81 -24.46
C TYR A 128 3.70 11.77 -24.29
N PHE A 129 4.21 11.05 -23.28
CA PHE A 129 5.65 10.95 -23.02
C PHE A 129 6.39 10.06 -24.02
N LEU A 130 5.72 9.05 -24.57
CA LEU A 130 6.32 8.23 -25.66
C LEU A 130 6.52 9.03 -26.93
N GLN A 131 5.60 9.95 -27.27
CA GLN A 131 5.64 10.77 -28.49
C GLN A 131 6.52 12.00 -28.33
N ASN A 132 6.50 12.67 -27.16
CA ASN A 132 7.19 13.93 -26.93
C ASN A 132 8.51 13.78 -26.15
N GLY A 133 8.93 12.54 -25.84
CA GLY A 133 10.08 12.27 -24.99
C GLY A 133 9.78 12.46 -23.50
N PHE A 134 10.84 12.37 -22.68
CA PHE A 134 10.71 12.42 -21.22
C PHE A 134 10.62 13.85 -20.64
N PHE A 135 10.45 14.87 -21.49
CA PHE A 135 10.32 16.26 -21.08
C PHE A 135 8.96 16.80 -21.50
N LEU A 136 8.43 17.75 -20.72
CA LEU A 136 7.22 18.48 -21.06
C LEU A 136 7.51 19.47 -22.19
N ALA A 137 7.51 19.01 -23.44
CA ALA A 137 7.83 19.83 -24.60
C ALA A 137 6.79 20.91 -24.89
N ALA A 138 5.51 20.65 -24.59
CA ALA A 138 4.41 21.58 -24.80
C ALA A 138 3.39 21.49 -23.63
N PRO A 139 3.57 22.30 -22.57
CA PRO A 139 2.73 22.23 -21.37
C PRO A 139 1.23 22.35 -21.65
N ALA A 140 0.82 23.27 -22.53
CA ALA A 140 -0.59 23.45 -22.89
C ALA A 140 -1.19 22.18 -23.56
N ALA A 141 -0.45 21.56 -24.50
CA ALA A 141 -0.86 20.33 -25.14
C ALA A 141 -0.94 19.15 -24.14
N TYR A 142 0.00 19.09 -23.19
CA TYR A 142 -0.04 18.10 -22.11
C TYR A 142 -1.31 18.26 -21.27
N LEU A 143 -1.63 19.46 -20.81
CA LEU A 143 -2.82 19.73 -20.01
C LEU A 143 -4.12 19.42 -20.74
N GLN A 144 -4.17 19.62 -22.06
CA GLN A 144 -5.34 19.27 -22.88
C GLN A 144 -5.49 17.77 -23.08
N SER A 145 -4.39 17.02 -23.12
CA SER A 145 -4.39 15.60 -23.50
C SER A 145 -4.46 14.63 -22.32
N VAL A 146 -4.00 15.03 -21.10
CA VAL A 146 -3.75 14.09 -20.02
C VAL A 146 -4.36 14.46 -18.66
N TYR A 147 -5.44 15.21 -18.66
CA TYR A 147 -6.27 15.43 -17.47
C TYR A 147 -5.50 15.91 -16.24
N PHE A 148 -4.51 16.81 -16.39
CA PHE A 148 -3.80 17.46 -15.28
C PHE A 148 -3.02 16.54 -14.31
N GLN A 149 -2.80 15.27 -14.67
CA GLN A 149 -2.06 14.34 -13.81
C GLN A 149 -0.61 14.81 -13.64
N PRO A 150 -0.05 14.76 -12.43
CA PRO A 150 1.38 15.03 -12.23
C PRO A 150 2.24 14.10 -13.09
N PRO A 151 3.39 14.58 -13.62
CA PRO A 151 4.09 13.92 -14.73
C PRO A 151 4.82 12.63 -14.37
N LEU A 152 5.19 12.41 -13.10
CA LEU A 152 6.11 11.33 -12.72
C LEU A 152 5.54 9.93 -13.03
N TRP A 153 4.24 9.72 -12.84
CA TRP A 153 3.63 8.44 -13.18
C TRP A 153 3.65 8.17 -14.68
N GLY A 154 3.32 9.18 -15.50
CA GLY A 154 3.38 9.07 -16.97
C GLY A 154 4.79 8.77 -17.47
N LEU A 155 5.80 9.41 -16.87
CA LEU A 155 7.21 9.14 -17.18
C LEU A 155 7.61 7.70 -16.85
N VAL A 156 7.23 7.19 -15.67
CA VAL A 156 7.49 5.80 -15.26
C VAL A 156 6.78 4.83 -16.20
N SER A 157 5.51 5.07 -16.51
CA SER A 157 4.72 4.25 -17.42
C SER A 157 5.32 4.22 -18.82
N ALA A 158 5.71 5.38 -19.36
CA ALA A 158 6.36 5.48 -20.65
C ALA A 158 7.71 4.75 -20.70
N ALA A 159 8.51 4.86 -19.63
CA ALA A 159 9.78 4.14 -19.52
C ALA A 159 9.59 2.62 -19.54
N VAL A 160 8.61 2.10 -18.76
CA VAL A 160 8.29 0.67 -18.73
C VAL A 160 7.74 0.21 -20.08
N THR A 161 6.81 0.94 -20.67
CA THR A 161 6.24 0.62 -21.98
C THR A 161 7.33 0.58 -23.06
N LYS A 162 8.18 1.61 -23.11
CA LYS A 162 9.30 1.67 -24.07
C LYS A 162 10.29 0.53 -23.87
N PHE A 163 10.60 0.19 -22.62
CA PHE A 163 11.45 -0.94 -22.29
C PHE A 163 10.86 -2.26 -22.81
N CYS A 164 9.57 -2.53 -22.56
CA CYS A 164 8.91 -3.75 -23.03
C CYS A 164 8.86 -3.80 -24.58
N MET A 165 8.57 -2.68 -25.24
CA MET A 165 8.58 -2.60 -26.70
C MET A 165 9.98 -2.86 -27.27
N TRP A 166 11.03 -2.45 -26.59
CA TRP A 166 12.41 -2.73 -26.99
C TRP A 166 12.73 -4.24 -27.00
N PHE A 167 12.07 -5.02 -26.13
CA PHE A 167 12.14 -6.49 -26.13
C PHE A 167 11.12 -7.17 -27.06
N GLY A 168 10.46 -6.42 -27.95
CA GLY A 168 9.57 -6.96 -28.97
C GLY A 168 8.11 -7.08 -28.54
N ALA A 169 7.71 -6.55 -27.37
CA ALA A 169 6.30 -6.54 -26.99
C ALA A 169 5.49 -5.61 -27.89
N GLY A 170 4.29 -6.06 -28.31
CA GLY A 170 3.31 -5.17 -28.92
C GLY A 170 2.90 -4.04 -27.97
N ARG A 171 2.46 -2.89 -28.53
CA ARG A 171 2.18 -1.68 -27.75
C ARG A 171 1.19 -1.91 -26.61
N GLU A 172 0.09 -2.62 -26.83
CA GLU A 172 -0.92 -2.90 -25.82
C GLU A 172 -0.36 -3.75 -24.67
N ALA A 173 0.35 -4.84 -25.00
CA ALA A 173 0.98 -5.70 -24.00
C ALA A 173 2.08 -4.96 -23.23
N ALA A 174 2.84 -4.09 -23.91
CA ALA A 174 3.87 -3.27 -23.31
C ALA A 174 3.27 -2.27 -22.32
N PHE A 175 2.16 -1.62 -22.69
CA PHE A 175 1.44 -0.72 -21.79
C PHE A 175 0.81 -1.49 -20.62
N ASP A 176 0.17 -2.63 -20.88
CA ASP A 176 -0.42 -3.45 -19.82
C ASP A 176 0.63 -3.93 -18.79
N SER A 177 1.90 -4.04 -19.19
CA SER A 177 3.02 -4.37 -18.30
C SER A 177 3.29 -3.33 -17.21
N VAL A 178 2.74 -2.11 -17.31
CA VAL A 178 2.84 -1.07 -16.26
C VAL A 178 2.20 -1.54 -14.95
N ARG A 179 1.25 -2.47 -14.98
CA ARG A 179 0.65 -3.11 -13.80
C ARG A 179 1.68 -3.75 -12.87
N PHE A 180 2.79 -4.22 -13.40
CA PHE A 180 3.87 -4.76 -12.57
C PHE A 180 4.49 -3.69 -11.65
N VAL A 181 4.51 -2.42 -12.09
CA VAL A 181 4.94 -1.32 -11.21
C VAL A 181 3.96 -1.17 -10.04
N SER A 182 2.65 -1.26 -10.31
CA SER A 182 1.63 -1.24 -9.26
C SER A 182 1.77 -2.43 -8.29
N LEU A 183 2.00 -3.63 -8.82
CA LEU A 183 2.27 -4.83 -8.00
C LEU A 183 3.50 -4.62 -7.09
N PHE A 184 4.57 -4.00 -7.62
CA PHE A 184 5.77 -3.69 -6.81
C PHE A 184 5.50 -2.66 -5.75
N CYS A 185 4.75 -1.61 -6.07
CA CYS A 185 4.37 -0.59 -5.10
C CYS A 185 3.57 -1.19 -3.95
N ILE A 186 2.59 -2.04 -4.23
CA ILE A 186 1.79 -2.74 -3.20
C ILE A 186 2.66 -3.68 -2.37
N THR A 187 3.55 -4.45 -3.00
CA THR A 187 4.49 -5.33 -2.28
C THR A 187 5.45 -4.51 -1.42
N GLY A 188 5.95 -3.40 -1.96
CA GLY A 188 6.80 -2.45 -1.24
C GLY A 188 6.10 -1.84 -0.03
N ALA A 189 4.81 -1.50 -0.16
CA ALA A 189 3.99 -1.04 0.97
C ALA A 189 3.91 -2.12 2.06
N GLY A 190 3.76 -3.40 1.70
CA GLY A 190 3.83 -4.53 2.64
C GLY A 190 5.17 -4.61 3.39
N ILE A 191 6.30 -4.49 2.68
CA ILE A 191 7.64 -4.47 3.29
C ILE A 191 7.78 -3.32 4.28
N VAL A 192 7.33 -2.11 3.89
CA VAL A 192 7.39 -0.92 4.74
C VAL A 192 6.47 -1.08 5.95
N PHE A 193 5.26 -1.60 5.76
CA PHE A 193 4.31 -1.83 6.85
C PHE A 193 4.84 -2.86 7.86
N TRP A 194 5.48 -3.94 7.39
CA TRP A 194 6.16 -4.88 8.29
C TRP A 194 7.24 -4.20 9.14
N ARG A 195 8.06 -3.35 8.50
CA ARG A 195 9.08 -2.56 9.24
C ARG A 195 8.43 -1.63 10.27
N LEU A 196 7.32 -0.98 9.89
CA LEU A 196 6.56 -0.13 10.80
C LEU A 196 6.01 -0.92 12.00
N LEU A 197 5.39 -2.09 11.77
CA LEU A 197 4.89 -2.96 12.85
C LEU A 197 5.99 -3.40 13.84
N ARG A 198 7.23 -3.52 13.38
CA ARG A 198 8.36 -3.90 14.24
C ARG A 198 8.83 -2.78 15.18
N GLU A 199 8.52 -1.55 14.88
CA GLU A 199 8.83 -0.40 15.75
C GLU A 199 7.91 -0.36 16.99
N PHE A 200 6.75 -1.03 16.94
CA PHE A 200 5.78 -1.04 18.03
C PHE A 200 5.88 -2.32 18.88
N LYS A 201 5.60 -2.17 20.18
CA LYS A 201 5.62 -3.28 21.15
C LYS A 201 4.36 -4.15 21.05
N LEU A 202 4.14 -4.76 19.89
CA LEU A 202 3.02 -5.65 19.62
C LEU A 202 3.39 -7.10 19.97
N LYS A 203 2.41 -7.88 20.45
CA LYS A 203 2.56 -9.34 20.61
C LYS A 203 2.81 -9.96 19.23
N ASP A 204 3.70 -10.95 19.14
CA ASP A 204 4.13 -11.52 17.85
C ASP A 204 2.97 -12.08 17.01
N GLY A 205 2.03 -12.80 17.62
CA GLY A 205 0.85 -13.29 16.93
C GLY A 205 -0.06 -12.18 16.40
N VAL A 206 -0.22 -11.08 17.16
CA VAL A 206 -0.97 -9.90 16.70
C VAL A 206 -0.25 -9.24 15.52
N ARG A 207 1.07 -9.05 15.64
CA ARG A 207 1.89 -8.46 14.58
C ARG A 207 1.80 -9.24 13.26
N LEU A 208 1.92 -10.56 13.33
CA LEU A 208 1.79 -11.43 12.15
C LEU A 208 0.38 -11.43 11.58
N GLY A 209 -0.66 -11.46 12.42
CA GLY A 209 -2.06 -11.39 11.98
C GLY A 209 -2.39 -10.08 11.27
N LEU A 210 -1.94 -8.94 11.81
CA LEU A 210 -2.10 -7.63 11.17
C LEU A 210 -1.34 -7.53 9.85
N PHE A 211 -0.15 -8.11 9.80
CA PHE A 211 0.65 -8.15 8.58
C PHE A 211 -0.02 -9.01 7.51
N ALA A 212 -0.55 -10.17 7.87
CA ALA A 212 -1.31 -11.02 6.96
C ALA A 212 -2.58 -10.29 6.45
N LEU A 213 -3.34 -9.66 7.36
CA LEU A 213 -4.52 -8.88 6.99
C LEU A 213 -4.17 -7.74 6.03
N PHE A 214 -3.07 -7.02 6.26
CA PHE A 214 -2.59 -5.99 5.36
C PHE A 214 -2.23 -6.57 3.99
N CYS A 215 -1.37 -7.59 3.94
CA CYS A 215 -0.87 -8.16 2.68
C CYS A 215 -1.97 -8.79 1.82
N PHE A 216 -2.98 -9.40 2.44
CA PHE A 216 -4.09 -10.04 1.75
C PHE A 216 -5.35 -9.19 1.67
N PHE A 217 -5.31 -7.93 2.08
CA PHE A 217 -6.45 -7.03 1.98
C PHE A 217 -6.93 -6.91 0.53
N PRO A 218 -8.24 -7.09 0.23
CA PRO A 218 -8.71 -7.20 -1.15
C PRO A 218 -8.34 -6.01 -2.04
N ALA A 219 -8.46 -4.76 -1.53
CA ALA A 219 -8.09 -3.57 -2.29
C ALA A 219 -6.62 -3.59 -2.77
N HIS A 220 -5.70 -4.25 -2.05
CA HIS A 220 -4.30 -4.36 -2.46
C HIS A 220 -4.14 -5.16 -3.75
N GLY A 221 -4.87 -6.26 -3.92
CA GLY A 221 -4.80 -7.02 -5.16
C GLY A 221 -5.44 -6.28 -6.32
N ILE A 222 -6.54 -5.58 -6.08
CA ILE A 222 -7.17 -4.73 -7.08
C ILE A 222 -6.19 -3.64 -7.50
N ALA A 223 -5.61 -2.89 -6.54
CA ALA A 223 -4.64 -1.84 -6.82
C ALA A 223 -3.36 -2.36 -7.51
N ALA A 224 -2.92 -3.60 -7.21
CA ALA A 224 -1.78 -4.23 -7.87
C ALA A 224 -2.02 -4.51 -9.36
N ASN A 225 -3.29 -4.61 -9.77
CA ASN A 225 -3.69 -4.87 -11.17
C ASN A 225 -4.05 -3.61 -11.96
N LEU A 226 -3.98 -2.44 -11.36
CA LEU A 226 -4.32 -1.18 -12.03
C LEU A 226 -3.10 -0.53 -12.67
N VAL A 227 -3.32 0.14 -13.79
CA VAL A 227 -2.31 0.93 -14.53
C VAL A 227 -2.35 2.40 -14.08
N ASN A 228 -2.83 2.68 -12.89
CA ASN A 228 -2.95 4.04 -12.38
C ASN A 228 -1.87 4.36 -11.31
N ASN A 229 -1.83 5.62 -10.92
CA ASN A 229 -0.88 6.13 -9.94
C ASN A 229 -1.25 5.84 -8.47
N ASP A 230 -2.40 5.18 -8.21
CA ASP A 230 -2.89 4.98 -6.85
C ASP A 230 -1.99 4.05 -6.03
N ALA A 231 -1.52 2.94 -6.63
CA ALA A 231 -0.59 2.02 -5.96
C ALA A 231 0.74 2.70 -5.60
N ALA A 232 1.26 3.56 -6.49
CA ALA A 232 2.51 4.28 -6.27
C ALA A 232 2.38 5.32 -5.14
N VAL A 233 1.35 6.15 -5.17
CA VAL A 233 1.13 7.13 -4.10
C VAL A 233 0.84 6.46 -2.76
N TYR A 234 0.11 5.35 -2.75
CA TYR A 234 -0.13 4.56 -1.54
C TYR A 234 1.16 4.01 -0.92
N PHE A 235 2.06 3.47 -1.75
CA PHE A 235 3.39 3.04 -1.31
C PHE A 235 4.19 4.18 -0.70
N LEU A 236 4.23 5.33 -1.40
CA LEU A 236 4.95 6.52 -0.93
C LEU A 236 4.38 7.04 0.40
N MET A 237 3.05 7.11 0.54
CA MET A 237 2.40 7.53 1.78
C MET A 237 2.66 6.53 2.93
N THR A 238 2.62 5.23 2.66
CA THR A 238 2.98 4.20 3.66
C THR A 238 4.44 4.35 4.10
N ALA A 239 5.34 4.66 3.16
CA ALA A 239 6.73 4.94 3.46
C ALA A 239 6.89 6.23 4.27
N MET A 240 6.08 7.26 4.01
CA MET A 240 6.07 8.50 4.79
C MET A 240 5.62 8.27 6.24
N ILE A 241 4.64 7.39 6.49
CA ILE A 241 4.25 7.02 7.86
C ILE A 241 5.45 6.42 8.60
N TYR A 242 6.14 5.46 7.98
CA TYR A 242 7.31 4.82 8.59
C TYR A 242 8.48 5.79 8.79
N CYS A 243 8.85 6.55 7.76
CA CYS A 243 9.96 7.49 7.82
C CYS A 243 9.66 8.68 8.76
N GLY A 244 8.41 9.16 8.77
CA GLY A 244 7.94 10.18 9.70
C GLY A 244 8.04 9.72 11.16
N TYR A 245 7.60 8.49 11.45
CA TYR A 245 7.80 7.87 12.77
C TYR A 245 9.29 7.80 13.15
N ARG A 246 10.12 7.27 12.23
CA ARG A 246 11.57 7.15 12.45
C ARG A 246 12.23 8.52 12.67
N TRP A 247 11.85 9.52 11.87
CA TRP A 247 12.34 10.87 12.04
C TRP A 247 11.90 11.45 13.39
N TYR A 248 10.65 11.27 13.78
CA TYR A 248 10.13 11.73 15.07
C TYR A 248 10.92 11.15 16.25
N VAL A 249 11.23 9.85 16.22
CA VAL A 249 11.95 9.18 17.33
C VAL A 249 13.44 9.47 17.29
N SER A 250 14.11 9.35 16.12
CA SER A 250 15.58 9.37 16.03
C SER A 250 16.17 10.76 15.83
N GLY A 251 15.48 11.64 15.13
CA GLY A 251 15.98 12.96 14.76
C GLY A 251 17.20 12.96 13.86
N ARG A 252 17.36 11.93 13.04
CA ARG A 252 18.51 11.83 12.14
C ARG A 252 18.23 12.55 10.82
N TRP A 253 19.26 13.13 10.24
CA TRP A 253 19.19 13.78 8.94
C TRP A 253 18.76 12.85 7.82
N ARG A 254 19.20 11.60 7.87
CA ARG A 254 18.83 10.60 6.87
C ARG A 254 17.32 10.44 6.74
N GLU A 255 16.61 10.32 7.86
CA GLU A 255 15.14 10.17 7.87
C GLU A 255 14.45 11.44 7.36
N ALA A 256 14.97 12.63 7.67
CA ALA A 256 14.45 13.91 7.17
C ALA A 256 14.63 14.02 5.65
N LEU A 257 15.81 13.67 5.12
CA LEU A 257 16.10 13.68 3.68
C LEU A 257 15.22 12.67 2.92
N VAL A 258 15.07 11.45 3.45
CA VAL A 258 14.19 10.43 2.84
C VAL A 258 12.74 10.92 2.85
N LEU A 259 12.29 11.53 3.94
CA LEU A 259 10.93 12.07 4.04
C LEU A 259 10.69 13.20 3.03
N ALA A 260 11.67 14.11 2.86
CA ALA A 260 11.62 15.15 1.84
C ALA A 260 11.52 14.57 0.41
N GLY A 261 12.34 13.56 0.11
CA GLY A 261 12.29 12.85 -1.17
C GLY A 261 10.97 12.12 -1.42
N LEU A 262 10.38 11.53 -0.37
CA LEU A 262 9.06 10.89 -0.46
C LEU A 262 7.94 11.89 -0.71
N LEU A 263 7.96 13.06 -0.05
CA LEU A 263 7.00 14.15 -0.28
C LEU A 263 7.12 14.70 -1.71
N LEU A 264 8.34 14.93 -2.18
CA LEU A 264 8.61 15.33 -3.56
C LEU A 264 8.03 14.31 -4.55
N ALA A 265 8.38 13.04 -4.39
CA ALA A 265 7.92 11.98 -5.28
C ALA A 265 6.39 11.84 -5.26
N ALA A 266 5.78 11.88 -4.06
CA ALA A 266 4.34 11.75 -3.91
C ALA A 266 3.57 12.88 -4.60
N GLY A 267 4.00 14.12 -4.43
CA GLY A 267 3.40 15.28 -5.11
C GLY A 267 3.50 15.21 -6.64
N LEU A 268 4.64 14.68 -7.16
CA LEU A 268 4.84 14.49 -8.60
C LEU A 268 4.14 13.24 -9.16
N VAL A 269 3.71 12.29 -8.31
CA VAL A 269 2.90 11.13 -8.72
C VAL A 269 1.41 11.46 -8.66
N LYS A 270 0.96 12.03 -7.53
CA LYS A 270 -0.46 12.38 -7.30
C LYS A 270 -0.57 13.34 -6.12
N PHE A 271 -1.35 14.42 -6.27
CA PHE A 271 -1.51 15.41 -5.20
C PHE A 271 -2.07 14.85 -3.89
N SER A 272 -2.86 13.78 -3.94
CA SER A 272 -3.34 13.11 -2.72
C SER A 272 -2.22 12.68 -1.77
N GLY A 273 -0.99 12.48 -2.27
CA GLY A 273 0.17 12.22 -1.42
C GLY A 273 0.52 13.36 -0.46
N LEU A 274 0.16 14.59 -0.81
CA LEU A 274 0.39 15.77 0.03
C LEU A 274 -0.62 15.90 1.20
N MET A 275 -1.68 15.08 1.23
CA MET A 275 -2.58 14.96 2.40
C MET A 275 -1.84 14.50 3.67
N MET A 276 -0.63 13.96 3.52
CA MET A 276 0.25 13.63 4.63
C MET A 276 0.80 14.84 5.38
N LEU A 277 0.84 16.02 4.75
CA LEU A 277 1.52 17.22 5.29
C LEU A 277 0.97 17.65 6.67
N PRO A 278 -0.35 17.77 6.91
CA PRO A 278 -0.84 18.17 8.23
C PRO A 278 -0.41 17.19 9.32
N ALA A 279 -0.45 15.89 9.04
CA ALA A 279 -0.04 14.87 10.00
C ALA A 279 1.48 14.91 10.27
N LEU A 280 2.30 15.05 9.23
CA LEU A 280 3.75 15.21 9.39
C LEU A 280 4.10 16.52 10.11
N GLY A 281 3.36 17.60 9.85
CA GLY A 281 3.45 18.85 10.58
C GLY A 281 3.17 18.69 12.08
N MET A 282 2.19 17.84 12.43
CA MET A 282 1.90 17.49 13.83
C MET A 282 3.07 16.76 14.49
N LEU A 283 3.71 15.79 13.81
CA LEU A 283 4.95 15.17 14.32
C LEU A 283 6.07 16.20 14.51
N GLY A 284 6.20 17.12 13.55
CA GLY A 284 7.16 18.22 13.63
C GLY A 284 6.92 19.12 14.85
N LEU A 285 5.66 19.48 15.09
CA LEU A 285 5.26 20.27 16.26
C LEU A 285 5.62 19.57 17.57
N PHE A 286 5.25 18.31 17.72
CA PHE A 286 5.60 17.53 18.91
C PHE A 286 7.12 17.42 19.09
N ARG A 287 7.86 17.24 17.99
CA ARG A 287 9.32 17.22 18.02
C ARG A 287 9.91 18.55 18.45
N LEU A 288 9.35 19.67 17.98
CA LEU A 288 9.77 21.02 18.39
C LEU A 288 9.50 21.24 19.89
N VAL A 289 8.32 20.85 20.37
CA VAL A 289 7.95 20.98 21.79
C VAL A 289 8.88 20.16 22.69
N GLN A 290 9.25 18.95 22.26
CA GLN A 290 10.13 18.04 23.03
C GLN A 290 11.61 18.39 22.93
N ALA A 291 12.01 19.26 21.99
CA ALA A 291 13.42 19.63 21.83
C ALA A 291 13.92 20.47 23.02
N ALA A 292 15.04 20.05 23.60
CA ALA A 292 15.71 20.80 24.67
C ALA A 292 16.16 22.18 24.19
N ASN A 293 16.63 22.30 22.95
CA ASN A 293 16.97 23.55 22.29
C ASN A 293 16.08 23.75 21.06
N LYS A 294 15.04 24.57 21.20
CA LYS A 294 14.07 24.89 20.15
C LYS A 294 14.67 25.69 18.99
N LEU A 295 15.79 26.39 19.22
CA LEU A 295 16.50 27.18 18.22
C LEU A 295 17.66 26.41 17.54
N SER A 296 17.77 25.09 17.77
CA SER A 296 18.81 24.27 17.19
C SER A 296 18.82 24.38 15.65
N PRO A 297 19.95 24.83 15.03
CA PRO A 297 20.07 24.89 13.57
C PRO A 297 19.83 23.53 12.89
N ARG A 298 20.20 22.45 13.59
CA ARG A 298 19.97 21.09 13.12
C ARG A 298 18.48 20.78 12.98
N LEU A 299 17.65 21.17 13.94
CA LEU A 299 16.21 20.91 13.93
C LEU A 299 15.55 21.73 12.80
N TRP A 300 15.86 23.03 12.73
CA TRP A 300 15.30 23.91 11.69
C TRP A 300 15.78 23.55 10.30
N GLY A 301 17.02 23.10 10.14
CA GLY A 301 17.53 22.58 8.88
C GLY A 301 16.75 21.33 8.40
N GLN A 302 16.37 20.44 9.31
CA GLN A 302 15.51 19.29 8.97
C GLN A 302 14.11 19.73 8.55
N PHE A 303 13.49 20.68 9.23
CA PHE A 303 12.20 21.24 8.82
C PHE A 303 12.30 21.93 7.44
N ALA A 304 13.35 22.70 7.21
CA ALA A 304 13.56 23.35 5.92
C ALA A 304 13.67 22.35 4.78
N VAL A 305 14.44 21.27 4.95
CA VAL A 305 14.58 20.21 3.92
C VAL A 305 13.25 19.50 3.67
N ILE A 306 12.50 19.15 4.71
CA ILE A 306 11.17 18.54 4.55
C ILE A 306 10.21 19.52 3.86
N GLY A 307 10.23 20.80 4.25
CA GLY A 307 9.43 21.86 3.64
C GLY A 307 9.77 22.08 2.16
N VAL A 308 11.06 22.08 1.81
CA VAL A 308 11.50 22.15 0.40
C VAL A 308 11.01 20.95 -0.39
N GLY A 309 11.11 19.72 0.16
CA GLY A 309 10.59 18.53 -0.49
C GLY A 309 9.08 18.62 -0.78
N ALA A 310 8.31 19.13 0.19
CA ALA A 310 6.87 19.38 0.03
C ALA A 310 6.58 20.48 -1.01
N ALA A 311 7.29 21.61 -0.94
CA ALA A 311 7.11 22.75 -1.86
C ALA A 311 7.42 22.36 -3.31
N VAL A 312 8.53 21.65 -3.53
CA VAL A 312 8.91 21.17 -4.88
C VAL A 312 7.94 20.06 -5.34
N GLY A 313 7.45 19.19 -4.42
CA GLY A 313 6.38 18.23 -4.74
C GLY A 313 5.09 18.91 -5.19
N PHE A 314 4.80 20.12 -4.67
CA PHE A 314 3.66 20.92 -5.10
C PHE A 314 3.92 21.77 -6.35
N ALA A 315 5.15 21.75 -6.91
CA ALA A 315 5.50 22.57 -8.09
C ALA A 315 4.54 22.33 -9.27
N TRP A 316 4.06 21.09 -9.44
CA TRP A 316 3.04 20.79 -10.43
C TRP A 316 1.71 21.52 -10.15
N GLY A 317 1.32 21.67 -8.89
CA GLY A 317 0.15 22.46 -8.51
C GLY A 317 0.30 23.94 -8.88
N TRP A 318 1.47 24.53 -8.64
CA TRP A 318 1.77 25.89 -9.09
C TRP A 318 1.71 26.02 -10.61
N PHE A 319 2.21 25.02 -11.32
CA PHE A 319 2.12 24.97 -12.77
C PHE A 319 0.65 24.94 -13.25
N LEU A 320 -0.22 24.10 -12.67
CA LEU A 320 -1.62 24.06 -12.99
C LEU A 320 -2.31 25.41 -12.77
N LEU A 321 -2.09 26.03 -11.61
CA LEU A 321 -2.63 27.36 -11.29
C LEU A 321 -2.17 28.44 -12.26
N ALA A 322 -0.92 28.37 -12.74
CA ALA A 322 -0.38 29.32 -13.71
C ALA A 322 -1.04 29.21 -15.10
N TYR A 323 -1.71 28.10 -15.39
CA TYR A 323 -2.45 27.87 -16.62
C TYR A 323 -3.98 27.85 -16.41
N ASP A 324 -4.47 28.38 -15.28
CA ASP A 324 -5.91 28.41 -14.91
C ASP A 324 -6.59 27.04 -14.88
N PHE A 325 -5.83 25.97 -14.59
CA PHE A 325 -6.39 24.63 -14.42
C PHE A 325 -6.72 24.34 -12.96
N PRO A 326 -7.81 23.65 -12.68
CA PRO A 326 -8.17 23.25 -11.33
C PRO A 326 -7.15 22.23 -10.77
N LEU A 327 -6.79 22.37 -9.50
CA LEU A 327 -5.94 21.39 -8.80
C LEU A 327 -6.57 20.01 -8.68
N VAL A 328 -7.90 19.99 -8.59
CA VAL A 328 -8.72 18.79 -8.61
C VAL A 328 -9.66 18.91 -9.80
N PRO A 329 -9.41 18.17 -10.89
CA PRO A 329 -10.29 18.22 -12.04
C PRO A 329 -11.65 17.59 -11.71
N PRO A 330 -12.74 18.14 -12.25
CA PRO A 330 -14.03 17.49 -12.12
C PRO A 330 -13.97 16.09 -12.74
N PRO A 331 -14.45 15.04 -12.06
CA PRO A 331 -14.55 13.74 -12.66
C PRO A 331 -15.47 13.79 -13.87
N VAL A 332 -15.07 13.16 -14.97
CA VAL A 332 -15.93 12.98 -16.14
C VAL A 332 -16.91 11.86 -15.82
N GLY A 333 -17.95 12.19 -15.06
CA GLY A 333 -18.99 11.25 -14.69
C GLY A 333 -20.03 11.10 -15.81
N ASN A 334 -20.41 9.87 -16.09
CA ASN A 334 -21.57 9.59 -16.92
C ASN A 334 -22.86 9.87 -16.11
N ALA A 335 -23.97 10.11 -16.79
CA ALA A 335 -25.26 10.42 -16.14
C ALA A 335 -25.71 9.35 -15.13
N PHE A 336 -25.37 8.07 -15.35
CA PHE A 336 -25.67 6.98 -14.42
C PHE A 336 -24.80 6.95 -13.15
N GLN A 337 -23.73 7.73 -13.11
CA GLN A 337 -22.86 7.88 -11.94
C GLN A 337 -23.20 9.10 -11.09
N ASP A 338 -24.15 9.92 -11.52
CA ASP A 338 -24.52 11.17 -10.87
C ASP A 338 -25.33 10.92 -9.59
N LEU A 339 -24.79 11.30 -8.45
CA LEU A 339 -25.42 11.16 -7.13
C LEU A 339 -26.29 12.37 -6.74
N ARG A 340 -26.40 13.41 -7.57
CA ARG A 340 -27.18 14.62 -7.25
C ARG A 340 -28.69 14.35 -7.13
N SER A 341 -29.17 13.28 -7.74
CA SER A 341 -30.56 12.82 -7.60
C SER A 341 -30.88 12.25 -6.21
N TYR A 342 -29.86 11.83 -5.45
CA TYR A 342 -30.01 11.29 -4.10
C TYR A 342 -29.83 12.39 -3.06
N GLY A 343 -30.69 12.43 -2.04
CA GLY A 343 -30.59 13.38 -0.94
C GLY A 343 -29.30 13.19 -0.13
N LEU A 344 -28.74 14.28 0.44
CA LEU A 344 -27.52 14.20 1.25
C LEU A 344 -27.69 13.23 2.45
N ALA A 345 -28.89 13.22 3.07
CA ALA A 345 -29.20 12.28 4.14
C ALA A 345 -29.16 10.83 3.67
N GLU A 346 -29.65 10.52 2.49
CA GLU A 346 -29.62 9.19 1.89
C GLU A 346 -28.18 8.75 1.59
N ARG A 347 -27.37 9.67 1.07
CA ARG A 347 -25.95 9.40 0.76
C ARG A 347 -25.07 9.20 2.01
N LEU A 348 -25.43 9.82 3.17
CA LEU A 348 -24.60 9.82 4.39
C LEU A 348 -25.19 9.02 5.54
N SER A 349 -26.49 8.69 5.51
CA SER A 349 -27.18 8.10 6.66
C SER A 349 -26.77 6.65 6.92
N CYS A 350 -26.33 6.35 8.13
CA CYS A 350 -26.14 4.98 8.56
C CYS A 350 -27.48 4.19 8.66
N LEU A 351 -28.62 4.87 8.73
CA LEU A 351 -29.94 4.24 8.78
C LEU A 351 -30.34 3.73 7.39
N THR A 352 -30.14 4.52 6.33
CA THR A 352 -30.33 4.07 4.95
C THR A 352 -29.33 2.97 4.60
N MET A 353 -28.09 3.10 5.07
CA MET A 353 -27.10 2.04 4.96
C MET A 353 -27.62 0.71 5.52
N ALA A 354 -28.27 0.70 6.68
CA ALA A 354 -28.78 -0.52 7.30
C ALA A 354 -29.87 -1.22 6.46
N GLY A 355 -30.67 -0.46 5.71
CA GLY A 355 -31.66 -1.01 4.79
C GLY A 355 -31.09 -1.63 3.52
N GLU A 356 -29.92 -1.17 3.09
CA GLU A 356 -29.33 -1.54 1.79
C GLU A 356 -28.05 -2.37 1.88
N VAL A 357 -27.65 -2.77 3.10
CA VAL A 357 -26.41 -3.51 3.35
C VAL A 357 -26.22 -4.71 2.42
N PHE A 358 -27.29 -5.45 2.13
CA PHE A 358 -27.24 -6.65 1.29
C PHE A 358 -27.88 -6.45 -0.12
N ALA A 359 -28.15 -5.24 -0.52
CA ALA A 359 -28.61 -4.97 -1.86
C ALA A 359 -27.61 -5.41 -2.93
N ASP A 360 -27.14 -5.13 -3.88
CA ASP A 360 -26.08 -5.71 -4.70
C ASP A 360 -24.71 -5.53 -4.02
N VAL A 361 -24.16 -6.57 -3.42
CA VAL A 361 -22.87 -6.53 -2.72
C VAL A 361 -21.70 -6.21 -3.65
N ARG A 362 -21.91 -6.32 -4.97
CA ARG A 362 -20.88 -6.09 -6.00
C ARG A 362 -21.00 -4.70 -6.66
N ALA A 363 -22.05 -3.97 -6.37
CA ALA A 363 -22.37 -2.72 -7.05
C ALA A 363 -21.61 -1.52 -6.45
N GLY A 364 -20.27 -1.57 -6.46
CA GLY A 364 -19.45 -0.51 -5.89
C GLY A 364 -19.71 0.87 -6.52
N LEU A 365 -19.75 0.96 -7.84
CA LEU A 365 -20.01 2.22 -8.56
C LEU A 365 -21.49 2.65 -8.59
N ALA A 366 -22.41 1.73 -8.34
CA ALA A 366 -23.86 2.00 -8.32
C ALA A 366 -24.39 2.28 -6.92
N GLU A 367 -23.53 2.31 -5.89
CA GLU A 367 -23.92 2.47 -4.50
C GLU A 367 -24.04 3.95 -4.12
N PRO A 368 -25.26 4.49 -3.86
CA PRO A 368 -25.43 5.89 -3.47
C PRO A 368 -24.93 6.21 -2.07
N ASN A 369 -24.99 5.24 -1.15
CA ASN A 369 -24.52 5.42 0.22
C ASN A 369 -22.99 5.31 0.28
N VAL A 370 -22.36 6.38 0.71
CA VAL A 370 -20.90 6.54 0.70
C VAL A 370 -20.17 5.50 1.56
N TRP A 371 -20.74 5.09 2.68
CA TRP A 371 -20.11 4.10 3.58
C TRP A 371 -20.15 2.71 2.98
N LEU A 372 -21.29 2.36 2.34
CA LEU A 372 -21.41 1.10 1.60
C LEU A 372 -20.48 1.11 0.37
N ALA A 373 -20.41 2.23 -0.36
CA ALA A 373 -19.48 2.39 -1.48
C ALA A 373 -18.03 2.16 -1.05
N LEU A 374 -17.58 2.76 0.06
CA LEU A 374 -16.24 2.53 0.60
C LEU A 374 -15.99 1.06 0.94
N ILE A 375 -16.93 0.39 1.61
CA ILE A 375 -16.79 -1.05 1.95
C ILE A 375 -16.78 -1.88 0.67
N LYS A 376 -17.74 -1.70 -0.23
CA LYS A 376 -17.85 -2.47 -1.47
C LYS A 376 -16.62 -2.28 -2.36
N THR A 377 -16.17 -1.05 -2.57
CA THR A 377 -14.99 -0.79 -3.41
C THR A 377 -13.68 -1.23 -2.78
N SER A 378 -13.59 -1.30 -1.44
CA SER A 378 -12.43 -1.90 -0.77
C SER A 378 -12.31 -3.41 -0.98
N LEU A 379 -13.39 -4.09 -1.27
CA LEU A 379 -13.46 -5.55 -1.42
C LEU A 379 -13.52 -5.98 -2.88
N PHE A 380 -14.24 -5.24 -3.73
CA PHE A 380 -14.59 -5.62 -5.09
C PHE A 380 -14.03 -4.65 -6.16
N GLY A 381 -13.57 -3.46 -5.77
CA GLY A 381 -13.19 -2.40 -6.72
C GLY A 381 -14.41 -1.82 -7.42
N GLU A 382 -14.20 -1.35 -8.64
CA GLU A 382 -15.21 -0.66 -9.45
C GLU A 382 -16.17 -1.61 -10.20
N TRP A 383 -15.88 -2.91 -10.22
CA TRP A 383 -16.54 -3.87 -11.09
C TRP A 383 -17.23 -4.98 -10.30
N SER A 384 -18.34 -5.46 -10.86
CA SER A 384 -19.01 -6.65 -10.34
C SER A 384 -18.20 -7.91 -10.64
N TRP A 385 -18.32 -8.90 -9.75
CA TRP A 385 -17.60 -10.15 -9.80
C TRP A 385 -18.58 -11.32 -9.93
N GLY A 386 -18.16 -12.41 -10.57
CA GLY A 386 -18.84 -13.70 -10.48
C GLY A 386 -18.81 -14.29 -9.05
N GLY A 387 -19.53 -15.39 -8.80
CA GLY A 387 -19.45 -16.10 -7.53
C GLY A 387 -20.15 -15.40 -6.36
N VAL A 388 -21.45 -15.15 -6.49
CA VAL A 388 -22.29 -14.40 -5.53
C VAL A 388 -22.12 -14.84 -4.08
N THR A 389 -22.06 -16.15 -3.80
CA THR A 389 -21.88 -16.67 -2.43
C THR A 389 -20.58 -16.20 -1.80
N TRP A 390 -19.47 -16.22 -2.55
CA TRP A 390 -18.17 -15.77 -2.07
C TRP A 390 -18.12 -14.24 -1.91
N ALA A 391 -18.85 -13.52 -2.74
CA ALA A 391 -19.01 -12.07 -2.61
C ALA A 391 -19.74 -11.73 -1.29
N TYR A 392 -20.84 -12.41 -0.96
CA TYR A 392 -21.54 -12.21 0.33
C TYR A 392 -20.64 -12.53 1.51
N LEU A 393 -19.93 -13.65 1.48
CA LEU A 393 -18.99 -14.02 2.56
C LEU A 393 -17.93 -12.93 2.76
N LEU A 394 -17.28 -12.50 1.66
CA LEU A 394 -16.26 -11.47 1.71
C LEU A 394 -16.82 -10.15 2.23
N TYR A 395 -18.04 -9.80 1.84
CA TYR A 395 -18.71 -8.57 2.26
C TYR A 395 -19.04 -8.59 3.77
N VAL A 396 -19.59 -9.69 4.31
CA VAL A 396 -19.84 -9.83 5.76
C VAL A 396 -18.55 -9.71 6.56
N LEU A 397 -17.47 -10.37 6.10
CA LEU A 397 -16.16 -10.26 6.73
C LEU A 397 -15.60 -8.83 6.65
N GLY A 398 -15.80 -8.15 5.53
CA GLY A 398 -15.41 -6.76 5.32
C GLY A 398 -16.16 -5.78 6.24
N ILE A 399 -17.46 -5.95 6.42
CA ILE A 399 -18.27 -5.17 7.38
C ILE A 399 -17.75 -5.41 8.79
N GLY A 400 -17.55 -6.68 9.19
CA GLY A 400 -17.01 -7.00 10.51
C GLY A 400 -15.64 -6.35 10.75
N LEU A 401 -14.76 -6.36 9.74
CA LEU A 401 -13.48 -5.68 9.80
C LEU A 401 -13.63 -4.15 9.91
N ALA A 402 -14.50 -3.55 9.11
CA ALA A 402 -14.75 -2.10 9.14
C ALA A 402 -15.24 -1.65 10.53
N ILE A 403 -16.18 -2.40 11.14
CA ILE A 403 -16.64 -2.15 12.51
C ILE A 403 -15.50 -2.27 13.51
N LEU A 404 -14.66 -3.30 13.38
CA LEU A 404 -13.54 -3.52 14.29
C LEU A 404 -12.48 -2.40 14.18
N LEU A 405 -12.18 -1.93 12.97
CA LEU A 405 -11.27 -0.81 12.73
C LEU A 405 -11.86 0.51 13.27
N ALA A 406 -13.14 0.77 13.03
CA ALA A 406 -13.83 1.93 13.57
C ALA A 406 -13.85 1.90 15.10
N ALA A 407 -14.19 0.77 15.71
CA ALA A 407 -14.18 0.61 17.19
C ALA A 407 -12.77 0.82 17.76
N SER A 408 -11.73 0.35 17.07
CA SER A 408 -10.34 0.55 17.52
C SER A 408 -9.93 2.03 17.54
N PHE A 409 -10.48 2.85 16.64
CA PHE A 409 -10.24 4.29 16.61
C PHE A 409 -10.68 4.98 17.91
N PHE A 410 -11.82 4.60 18.46
CA PHE A 410 -12.32 5.16 19.72
C PHE A 410 -11.48 4.79 20.95
N THR A 411 -10.52 3.87 20.80
CA THR A 411 -9.59 3.52 21.88
C THR A 411 -8.39 4.45 21.99
N LEU A 412 -8.17 5.33 20.99
CA LEU A 412 -7.01 6.25 20.94
C LEU A 412 -6.80 7.11 22.16
N PRO A 413 -7.86 7.71 22.78
CA PRO A 413 -7.67 8.54 23.95
C PRO A 413 -7.15 7.78 25.16
N PHE A 414 -7.26 6.45 25.15
CA PHE A 414 -6.96 5.60 26.31
C PHE A 414 -5.60 4.89 26.21
N TYR A 415 -5.04 4.75 25.01
CA TYR A 415 -3.83 3.97 24.78
C TYR A 415 -2.82 4.71 23.93
N LYS A 416 -1.60 4.88 24.45
CA LYS A 416 -0.48 5.43 23.67
C LYS A 416 -0.04 4.47 22.59
N LEU A 417 0.12 4.97 21.40
CA LEU A 417 0.73 4.26 20.30
C LEU A 417 2.22 4.62 20.23
N GLY A 418 3.10 3.64 20.49
CA GLY A 418 4.55 3.84 20.43
C GLY A 418 5.13 4.71 21.57
N GLU A 419 6.13 5.54 21.25
CA GLU A 419 6.96 6.26 22.23
C GLU A 419 6.28 7.51 22.84
N GLY A 420 5.07 7.86 22.42
CA GLY A 420 4.38 9.02 22.98
C GLY A 420 3.12 9.47 22.25
N TRP A 421 2.48 10.50 22.78
CA TRP A 421 1.24 11.06 22.25
C TRP A 421 1.38 11.69 20.85
N GLY A 422 2.60 12.07 20.43
CA GLY A 422 2.84 12.61 19.10
C GLY A 422 2.41 11.67 17.97
N ILE A 423 2.55 10.35 18.16
CA ILE A 423 2.11 9.35 17.16
C ILE A 423 0.59 9.22 17.15
N ASN A 424 -0.07 9.30 18.31
CA ASN A 424 -1.54 9.33 18.36
C ASN A 424 -2.07 10.58 17.65
N ALA A 425 -1.48 11.75 17.92
CA ALA A 425 -1.84 13.01 17.29
C ALA A 425 -1.62 12.97 15.76
N PHE A 426 -0.46 12.47 15.32
CA PHE A 426 -0.19 12.22 13.89
C PHE A 426 -1.29 11.38 13.26
N ALA A 427 -1.62 10.27 13.86
CA ALA A 427 -2.57 9.33 13.33
C ALA A 427 -4.00 9.92 13.29
N VAL A 428 -4.42 10.67 14.33
CA VAL A 428 -5.69 11.40 14.34
C VAL A 428 -5.72 12.46 13.25
N VAL A 429 -4.68 13.30 13.14
CA VAL A 429 -4.62 14.34 12.11
C VAL A 429 -4.59 13.73 10.71
N LEU A 430 -3.91 12.59 10.52
CA LEU A 430 -3.93 11.89 9.24
C LEU A 430 -5.34 11.43 8.85
N VAL A 431 -6.08 10.83 9.80
CA VAL A 431 -7.46 10.40 9.54
C VAL A 431 -8.34 11.60 9.15
N PHE A 432 -8.29 12.68 9.92
CA PHE A 432 -9.09 13.87 9.62
C PHE A 432 -8.66 14.57 8.32
N SER A 433 -7.36 14.62 8.01
CA SER A 433 -6.86 15.19 6.75
C SER A 433 -7.35 14.40 5.54
N VAL A 434 -7.25 13.07 5.60
CA VAL A 434 -7.64 12.19 4.50
C VAL A 434 -9.16 12.18 4.33
N LEU A 435 -9.90 11.98 5.43
CA LEU A 435 -11.37 11.99 5.38
C LEU A 435 -11.92 13.37 5.02
N GLY A 436 -11.33 14.45 5.52
CA GLY A 436 -11.75 15.82 5.20
C GLY A 436 -11.52 16.14 3.72
N ALA A 437 -10.35 15.83 3.17
CA ALA A 437 -10.05 16.04 1.76
C ALA A 437 -10.95 15.17 0.86
N TRP A 438 -11.17 13.91 1.22
CA TRP A 438 -12.09 13.03 0.52
C TRP A 438 -13.53 13.51 0.60
N ALA A 439 -14.01 13.92 1.77
CA ALA A 439 -15.38 14.44 1.94
C ALA A 439 -15.60 15.72 1.13
N ASN A 440 -14.61 16.64 1.11
CA ASN A 440 -14.67 17.83 0.27
C ASN A 440 -14.80 17.46 -1.21
N PHE A 441 -13.94 16.55 -1.69
CA PHE A 441 -13.98 16.06 -3.07
C PHE A 441 -15.31 15.41 -3.40
N TRP A 442 -15.83 14.54 -2.54
CA TRP A 442 -17.11 13.86 -2.74
C TRP A 442 -18.33 14.79 -2.67
N LEU A 443 -18.27 15.85 -1.85
CA LEU A 443 -19.34 16.86 -1.79
C LEU A 443 -19.34 17.77 -3.03
N GLU A 444 -18.16 18.17 -3.49
CA GLU A 444 -17.98 19.02 -4.66
C GLU A 444 -18.31 18.27 -5.95
N TYR A 445 -17.91 17.01 -6.04
CA TYR A 445 -18.14 16.13 -7.19
C TYR A 445 -18.92 14.87 -6.77
N PRO A 446 -20.26 14.97 -6.67
CA PRO A 446 -21.09 13.88 -6.18
C PRO A 446 -21.35 12.82 -7.25
N TYR A 447 -20.33 12.06 -7.56
CA TYR A 447 -20.38 10.90 -8.45
C TYR A 447 -20.04 9.62 -7.71
N PHE A 448 -20.52 8.45 -8.16
CA PHE A 448 -20.17 7.16 -7.55
C PHE A 448 -18.67 6.95 -7.50
N CYS A 449 -17.91 7.31 -8.55
CA CYS A 449 -16.45 7.19 -8.58
C CYS A 449 -15.74 8.04 -7.51
N SER A 450 -16.38 9.10 -7.00
CA SER A 450 -15.82 9.91 -5.91
C SER A 450 -15.95 9.24 -4.53
N SER A 451 -16.75 8.18 -4.43
CA SER A 451 -17.00 7.41 -3.19
C SER A 451 -16.07 6.21 -3.01
N GLU A 452 -15.04 6.04 -3.86
CA GLU A 452 -14.22 4.85 -3.86
C GLU A 452 -13.20 4.79 -2.72
N TYR A 453 -12.93 3.57 -2.24
CA TYR A 453 -11.98 3.30 -1.18
C TYR A 453 -10.53 3.74 -1.51
N ARG A 454 -10.13 3.78 -2.79
CA ARG A 454 -8.79 4.20 -3.22
C ARG A 454 -8.37 5.57 -2.67
N TYR A 455 -9.33 6.47 -2.43
CA TYR A 455 -9.05 7.81 -1.88
C TYR A 455 -8.71 7.80 -0.37
N VAL A 456 -9.17 6.79 0.35
CA VAL A 456 -8.94 6.65 1.80
C VAL A 456 -8.07 5.44 2.17
N MET A 457 -7.54 4.73 1.19
CA MET A 457 -6.79 3.48 1.36
C MET A 457 -5.60 3.62 2.34
N ILE A 458 -4.99 4.81 2.41
CA ILE A 458 -3.88 5.09 3.32
C ILE A 458 -4.26 5.01 4.81
N LEU A 459 -5.54 5.02 5.12
CA LEU A 459 -6.01 4.86 6.51
C LEU A 459 -5.83 3.43 7.01
N LEU A 460 -5.73 2.42 6.12
CA LEU A 460 -5.59 1.02 6.50
C LEU A 460 -4.37 0.74 7.39
N PRO A 461 -3.12 1.12 7.02
CA PRO A 461 -1.96 0.85 7.87
C PRO A 461 -2.07 1.49 9.26
N VAL A 462 -2.64 2.69 9.37
CA VAL A 462 -2.81 3.39 10.65
C VAL A 462 -3.90 2.71 11.49
N SER A 463 -5.03 2.38 10.89
CA SER A 463 -6.13 1.67 11.57
C SER A 463 -5.69 0.29 12.08
N LEU A 464 -4.88 -0.44 11.29
CA LEU A 464 -4.32 -1.72 11.72
C LEU A 464 -3.31 -1.56 12.88
N LEU A 465 -2.51 -0.49 12.91
CA LEU A 465 -1.65 -0.20 14.05
C LEU A 465 -2.46 0.03 15.33
N TRP A 466 -3.54 0.77 15.26
CA TRP A 466 -4.43 0.99 16.40
C TRP A 466 -5.08 -0.29 16.88
N LEU A 467 -5.62 -1.06 15.95
CA LEU A 467 -6.17 -2.37 16.25
C LEU A 467 -5.13 -3.25 16.95
N GLY A 468 -3.90 -3.28 16.44
CA GLY A 468 -2.80 -4.04 17.04
C GLY A 468 -2.44 -3.58 18.44
N ASN A 469 -2.40 -2.27 18.67
CA ASN A 469 -2.16 -1.71 19.98
C ASN A 469 -3.29 -2.09 20.96
N PHE A 470 -4.54 -1.94 20.56
CA PHE A 470 -5.71 -2.36 21.34
C PHE A 470 -5.66 -3.86 21.70
N LEU A 471 -5.45 -4.74 20.71
CA LEU A 471 -5.37 -6.18 20.91
C LEU A 471 -4.18 -6.61 21.79
N THR A 472 -3.11 -5.82 21.82
CA THR A 472 -1.94 -6.09 22.65
C THR A 472 -2.14 -5.65 24.09
N GLN A 473 -2.78 -4.50 24.29
CA GLN A 473 -3.03 -3.90 25.64
C GLN A 473 -4.08 -4.71 26.40
N LYS A 474 -5.09 -5.22 25.73
CA LYS A 474 -6.10 -6.07 26.35
C LYS A 474 -5.60 -7.51 26.45
N SER A 475 -5.75 -8.13 27.59
CA SER A 475 -5.56 -9.58 27.77
C SER A 475 -6.78 -10.33 27.20
N LEU A 476 -6.94 -10.28 25.89
CA LEU A 476 -8.05 -10.96 25.23
C LEU A 476 -7.91 -12.48 25.34
N PRO A 477 -9.01 -13.21 25.51
CA PRO A 477 -9.01 -14.68 25.47
C PRO A 477 -8.35 -15.17 24.18
N LYS A 478 -7.61 -16.30 24.25
CA LYS A 478 -7.00 -16.94 23.07
C LYS A 478 -8.00 -17.19 21.94
N ALA A 479 -9.25 -17.48 22.29
CA ALA A 479 -10.36 -17.66 21.35
C ALA A 479 -10.53 -16.47 20.39
N VAL A 480 -10.39 -15.23 20.88
CA VAL A 480 -10.47 -14.03 20.04
C VAL A 480 -9.36 -14.03 18.96
N GLY A 481 -8.15 -14.43 19.34
CA GLY A 481 -7.04 -14.58 18.39
C GLY A 481 -7.33 -15.61 17.30
N TYR A 482 -7.93 -16.75 17.66
CA TYR A 482 -8.33 -17.77 16.68
C TYR A 482 -9.47 -17.30 15.77
N VAL A 483 -10.46 -16.57 16.32
CA VAL A 483 -11.54 -15.98 15.50
C VAL A 483 -11.00 -14.98 14.49
N LEU A 484 -10.08 -14.09 14.91
CA LEU A 484 -9.45 -13.13 14.01
C LEU A 484 -8.60 -13.82 12.93
N ALA A 485 -7.79 -14.81 13.30
CA ALA A 485 -7.01 -15.60 12.36
C ALA A 485 -7.89 -16.37 11.36
N GLY A 486 -8.96 -16.98 11.86
CA GLY A 486 -9.97 -17.64 11.03
C GLY A 486 -10.67 -16.69 10.07
N GLY A 487 -11.05 -15.50 10.55
CA GLY A 487 -11.63 -14.43 9.71
C GLY A 487 -10.70 -13.99 8.58
N VAL A 488 -9.42 -13.80 8.87
CA VAL A 488 -8.41 -13.47 7.84
C VAL A 488 -8.28 -14.61 6.82
N ALA A 489 -8.19 -15.87 7.30
CA ALA A 489 -8.09 -17.03 6.41
C ALA A 489 -9.33 -17.18 5.50
N LEU A 490 -10.53 -16.97 6.05
CA LEU A 490 -11.77 -16.98 5.28
C LEU A 490 -11.85 -15.83 4.28
N MET A 491 -11.35 -14.63 4.62
CA MET A 491 -11.28 -13.50 3.71
C MET A 491 -10.34 -13.82 2.52
N VAL A 492 -9.18 -14.42 2.78
CA VAL A 492 -8.25 -14.86 1.73
C VAL A 492 -8.90 -15.92 0.84
N LEU A 493 -9.56 -16.90 1.43
CA LEU A 493 -10.26 -17.95 0.69
C LEU A 493 -11.41 -17.39 -0.18
N ALA A 494 -12.25 -16.54 0.39
CA ALA A 494 -13.36 -15.93 -0.34
C ALA A 494 -12.85 -15.08 -1.53
N ARG A 495 -11.78 -14.32 -1.32
CA ARG A 495 -11.13 -13.55 -2.38
C ARG A 495 -10.53 -14.47 -3.46
N PHE A 496 -9.87 -15.56 -3.07
CA PHE A 496 -9.33 -16.54 -4.01
C PHE A 496 -10.44 -17.17 -4.87
N MET A 497 -11.53 -17.59 -4.25
CA MET A 497 -12.67 -18.16 -4.96
C MET A 497 -13.38 -17.17 -5.89
N LEU A 498 -13.45 -15.88 -5.50
CA LEU A 498 -13.94 -14.83 -6.38
C LEU A 498 -13.04 -14.66 -7.61
N TYR A 499 -11.74 -14.65 -7.42
CA TYR A 499 -10.79 -14.50 -8.54
C TYR A 499 -10.83 -15.70 -9.48
N LEU A 500 -10.94 -16.94 -8.95
CA LEU A 500 -11.11 -18.15 -9.77
C LEU A 500 -12.35 -18.11 -10.66
N ASN A 501 -13.44 -17.49 -10.19
CA ASN A 501 -14.68 -17.37 -10.97
C ASN A 501 -14.65 -16.23 -12.00
N THR A 502 -13.54 -15.50 -12.10
CA THR A 502 -13.49 -14.24 -12.86
C THR A 502 -12.33 -14.20 -13.85
N ILE A 503 -11.28 -14.98 -13.59
CA ILE A 503 -10.15 -15.24 -14.48
C ILE A 503 -10.47 -16.42 -15.39
#